data_3a0dbe2809e79e6872773d9e7f92fefb
#
_entry.id   3a0dbe2809e79e6872773d9e7f92fefb
#
_cell.length_a   1.000
_cell.length_b   1.000
_cell.length_c   1.000
_cell.angle_alpha   90.00
_cell.angle_beta   90.00
_cell.angle_gamma   90.00
#
_symmetry.space_group_name_H-M   'P 1'
#
loop_
_entity.id
_entity.type
_entity.pdbx_description
1 polymer ?
#
loop_
_entity_poly.entity_id
_entity_poly.type
_entity_poly.pdbx_seq_one_letter_code
_entity_poly.pdbx_strand_id
1 'polypeptide(L)'
;VSSCKFSYSLFTPVLYPSKPKKNYLSGKPITAMIYRNRRAAYSNFILVFVAIKIALNLLSISNFGFHRDELLHLTLGDHLDWGYKEVPPFIAFLARMSLSIFGDSVFASRILTTVASGLIIWLTGMITRELGGKKFAIALACLSLILAPAFAASGYLFQPVVFDQLWWVLTVWLLIKYSNTTNISYLYAVGITVGVGMLTKYTMAFFAIALVIGILISKQRKLLFNKHALGAALLSLLIFAPNLVWQWRNNFPVAGHMNELRSTQLEHITAGDFIIQQLLVNGAALPVWITGFLFLLFSFKLRKFQFLAMGYVLIFLFLLQMNGKNYYLFGAYPMLFAAGGYAFDRILKTSRKPLKAAVIILFTVPNLLLLPLVMPVLPIRQTLAFFEFNNKNLPFLSFITKWEDQQQHATTQDYADMFGWQEMTALVAKAYNGLGAEHKPHTAIIADNYGQAGAIHILGARYNLPPVICLNSSFALWAPEQIAARYIIYVAEEFDDMKHLLPMVESYHSIGEVQHPFAREKGTGVYLLVNPKPALNELYKKDLEATRKK
;
A
#
# COMPACT_ATOMS: atom_id res chain seq x y z
N VAL A 1 -84.81 24.51 32.07
CA VAL A 1 -85.32 25.55 32.92
C VAL A 1 -84.11 26.41 33.40
N SER A 2 -84.15 27.70 33.11
CA SER A 2 -83.56 28.86 33.72
C SER A 2 -82.09 29.11 33.46
N SER A 3 -81.77 29.93 32.60
CA SER A 3 -81.76 31.43 32.44
C SER A 3 -80.79 32.20 33.27
N CYS A 4 -80.02 33.02 32.51
CA CYS A 4 -79.60 34.40 32.84
C CYS A 4 -78.38 34.56 33.71
N LYS A 5 -77.47 35.50 33.52
CA LYS A 5 -77.48 36.82 32.85
C LYS A 5 -76.04 37.29 32.62
N PHE A 6 -75.86 38.12 31.60
CA PHE A 6 -74.71 38.96 31.31
C PHE A 6 -74.39 39.94 32.46
N SER A 7 -73.09 40.27 32.67
CA SER A 7 -72.68 41.57 33.12
C SER A 7 -71.32 42.00 32.51
N TYR A 8 -71.31 43.07 31.78
CA TYR A 8 -70.15 43.76 31.22
C TYR A 8 -69.41 44.53 32.33
N SER A 9 -68.09 44.44 32.38
CA SER A 9 -67.31 45.53 33.07
C SER A 9 -65.97 45.78 32.35
N LEU A 10 -65.92 46.88 31.68
CA LEU A 10 -64.88 47.87 31.47
C LEU A 10 -63.40 47.40 31.36
N PHE A 11 -62.91 47.55 30.15
CA PHE A 11 -61.51 47.56 29.79
C PHE A 11 -60.78 48.73 30.41
N THR A 12 -59.68 48.47 31.18
CA THR A 12 -58.58 49.40 31.41
C THR A 12 -57.34 48.86 30.72
N PRO A 13 -56.61 49.62 29.89
CA PRO A 13 -55.39 49.13 29.24
C PRO A 13 -54.24 49.14 30.26
N VAL A 14 -53.74 47.89 30.54
CA VAL A 14 -52.51 47.70 31.27
C VAL A 14 -51.33 48.01 30.33
N LEU A 15 -50.62 49.09 30.58
CA LEU A 15 -49.37 49.46 29.97
C LEU A 15 -48.31 48.38 30.34
N TYR A 16 -47.95 47.53 29.39
CA TYR A 16 -46.78 46.61 29.49
C TYR A 16 -45.50 47.47 29.40
N PRO A 17 -44.54 47.30 30.33
CA PRO A 17 -43.26 47.97 30.20
C PRO A 17 -42.51 47.37 29.02
N SER A 18 -42.01 48.23 28.14
CA SER A 18 -41.17 47.87 26.99
C SER A 18 -39.96 47.05 27.45
N LYS A 19 -39.84 45.78 26.92
CA LYS A 19 -38.64 44.97 27.14
C LYS A 19 -37.41 45.74 26.68
N PRO A 20 -36.33 45.75 27.48
CA PRO A 20 -35.09 46.40 27.06
C PRO A 20 -34.56 45.69 25.83
N LYS A 21 -34.28 46.43 24.75
CA LYS A 21 -33.55 45.95 23.57
C LYS A 21 -32.24 45.36 24.05
N LYS A 22 -32.13 44.02 24.08
CA LYS A 22 -30.84 43.35 24.21
C LYS A 22 -30.00 43.73 23.00
N ASN A 23 -29.06 44.61 23.19
CA ASN A 23 -27.99 44.85 22.26
C ASN A 23 -27.21 43.53 22.12
N TYR A 24 -27.47 42.79 21.04
CA TYR A 24 -26.63 41.69 20.59
C TYR A 24 -25.30 42.26 20.09
N LEU A 25 -24.44 42.65 21.02
CA LEU A 25 -23.03 42.84 20.75
C LEU A 25 -22.50 41.48 20.31
N SER A 26 -22.06 41.43 19.09
CA SER A 26 -21.55 40.32 18.31
C SER A 26 -20.54 39.46 19.06
N GLY A 27 -20.98 38.43 19.79
CA GLY A 27 -20.11 37.38 20.36
C GLY A 27 -19.54 36.39 19.34
N LYS A 28 -19.75 36.64 18.04
CA LYS A 28 -19.27 35.79 16.97
C LYS A 28 -17.75 35.74 16.73
N PRO A 29 -16.96 36.82 16.94
CA PRO A 29 -15.52 36.73 16.63
C PRO A 29 -14.72 35.90 17.65
N ILE A 30 -15.05 35.98 18.96
CA ILE A 30 -14.25 35.32 20.01
C ILE A 30 -14.43 33.78 20.01
N THR A 31 -15.67 33.31 19.90
CA THR A 31 -15.95 31.87 19.78
C THR A 31 -15.37 31.27 18.50
N ALA A 32 -15.47 31.95 17.37
CA ALA A 32 -14.86 31.51 16.10
C ALA A 32 -13.33 31.50 16.18
N MET A 33 -12.72 32.47 16.84
CA MET A 33 -11.27 32.56 17.06
C MET A 33 -10.77 31.44 18.00
N ILE A 34 -11.48 31.14 19.08
CA ILE A 34 -11.16 30.03 19.99
C ILE A 34 -11.29 28.68 19.26
N TYR A 35 -12.32 28.47 18.43
CA TYR A 35 -12.48 27.25 17.60
C TYR A 35 -11.38 27.15 16.58
N ARG A 36 -10.99 28.23 15.91
CA ARG A 36 -9.89 28.28 14.93
C ARG A 36 -8.55 27.95 15.58
N ASN A 37 -8.26 28.50 16.74
CA ASN A 37 -7.02 28.26 17.48
C ASN A 37 -6.95 26.82 18.02
N ARG A 38 -8.05 26.24 18.48
CA ARG A 38 -8.10 24.83 18.88
C ARG A 38 -7.89 23.88 17.68
N ARG A 39 -8.48 24.19 16.52
CA ARG A 39 -8.28 23.41 15.28
C ARG A 39 -6.82 23.44 14.84
N ALA A 40 -6.19 24.59 14.85
CA ALA A 40 -4.77 24.75 14.52
C ALA A 40 -3.88 23.95 15.49
N ALA A 41 -4.15 24.01 16.80
CA ALA A 41 -3.38 23.28 17.80
C ALA A 41 -3.44 21.75 17.65
N TYR A 42 -4.58 21.19 17.20
CA TYR A 42 -4.68 19.76 16.90
C TYR A 42 -3.97 19.39 15.59
N SER A 43 -4.04 20.24 14.57
CA SER A 43 -3.33 20.01 13.30
C SER A 43 -1.82 20.00 13.50
N ASN A 44 -1.28 20.97 14.24
CA ASN A 44 0.16 21.01 14.58
C ASN A 44 0.58 19.79 15.41
N PHE A 45 -0.29 19.31 16.31
CA PHE A 45 -0.01 18.10 17.09
C PHE A 45 0.04 16.84 16.21
N ILE A 46 -0.80 16.74 15.18
CA ILE A 46 -0.76 15.62 14.21
C ILE A 46 0.54 15.65 13.40
N LEU A 47 1.04 16.83 13.01
CA LEU A 47 2.28 16.99 12.26
C LEU A 47 3.51 16.42 13.00
N VAL A 48 3.49 16.36 14.33
CA VAL A 48 4.55 15.69 15.11
C VAL A 48 4.65 14.20 14.75
N PHE A 49 3.51 13.51 14.64
CA PHE A 49 3.49 12.08 14.27
C PHE A 49 3.83 11.87 12.79
N VAL A 50 3.44 12.78 11.92
CA VAL A 50 3.88 12.79 10.52
C VAL A 50 5.40 12.89 10.44
N ALA A 51 6.00 13.84 11.18
CA ALA A 51 7.44 13.99 11.24
C ALA A 51 8.15 12.73 11.79
N ILE A 52 7.59 12.08 12.82
CA ILE A 52 8.11 10.81 13.35
C ILE A 52 8.09 9.72 12.26
N LYS A 53 6.98 9.56 11.50
CA LYS A 53 6.91 8.56 10.42
C LYS A 53 7.89 8.86 9.30
N ILE A 54 7.99 10.11 8.86
CA ILE A 54 8.96 10.53 7.84
C ILE A 54 10.39 10.27 8.31
N ALA A 55 10.73 10.66 9.54
CA ALA A 55 12.07 10.42 10.10
C ALA A 55 12.40 8.91 10.16
N LEU A 56 11.44 8.07 10.58
CA LEU A 56 11.61 6.62 10.61
C LEU A 56 11.86 6.05 9.22
N ASN A 57 11.11 6.49 8.21
CA ASN A 57 11.33 6.06 6.82
C ASN A 57 12.70 6.53 6.29
N LEU A 58 13.09 7.78 6.57
CA LEU A 58 14.40 8.31 6.14
C LEU A 58 15.58 7.56 6.79
N LEU A 59 15.43 7.08 8.02
CA LEU A 59 16.46 6.25 8.68
C LEU A 59 16.65 4.89 7.97
N SER A 60 15.63 4.38 7.31
CA SER A 60 15.68 3.07 6.63
C SER A 60 15.88 3.16 5.13
N ILE A 61 15.71 4.35 4.54
CA ILE A 61 15.48 4.52 3.10
C ILE A 61 16.59 3.95 2.20
N SER A 62 17.85 4.01 2.66
CA SER A 62 19.02 3.60 1.87
C SER A 62 19.87 2.52 2.55
N ASN A 63 19.40 1.91 3.64
CA ASN A 63 20.20 0.93 4.37
C ASN A 63 20.45 -0.36 3.58
N PHE A 64 19.50 -0.74 2.72
CA PHE A 64 19.59 -1.90 1.84
C PHE A 64 19.32 -1.47 0.39
N GLY A 65 19.58 -2.36 -0.58
CA GLY A 65 19.38 -2.10 -2.00
C GLY A 65 17.92 -1.97 -2.42
N PHE A 66 17.69 -1.96 -3.72
CA PHE A 66 16.35 -2.06 -4.28
C PHE A 66 15.72 -3.40 -3.94
N HIS A 67 14.45 -3.39 -3.59
CA HIS A 67 13.66 -4.60 -3.49
C HIS A 67 13.29 -5.10 -4.90
N ARG A 68 13.16 -6.42 -5.06
CA ARG A 68 12.79 -7.07 -6.32
C ARG A 68 11.60 -6.41 -7.03
N ASP A 69 10.52 -6.15 -6.30
CA ASP A 69 9.32 -5.51 -6.85
C ASP A 69 9.53 -4.02 -7.19
N GLU A 70 10.40 -3.31 -6.45
CA GLU A 70 10.75 -1.93 -6.80
C GLU A 70 11.39 -1.85 -8.17
N LEU A 71 12.26 -2.81 -8.51
CA LEU A 71 12.92 -2.89 -9.82
C LEU A 71 11.90 -3.11 -10.95
N LEU A 72 10.91 -3.96 -10.76
CA LEU A 72 9.80 -4.13 -11.69
C LEU A 72 9.04 -2.80 -11.87
N HIS A 73 8.55 -2.23 -10.77
CA HIS A 73 7.72 -1.03 -10.83
C HIS A 73 8.45 0.18 -11.42
N LEU A 74 9.76 0.32 -11.16
CA LEU A 74 10.58 1.38 -11.75
C LEU A 74 10.72 1.20 -13.26
N THR A 75 10.91 -0.05 -13.73
CA THR A 75 10.98 -0.36 -15.18
C THR A 75 9.67 -0.03 -15.89
N LEU A 76 8.50 -0.26 -15.24
CA LEU A 76 7.20 0.16 -15.81
C LEU A 76 7.16 1.67 -16.10
N GLY A 77 7.91 2.48 -15.36
CA GLY A 77 7.99 3.94 -15.57
C GLY A 77 8.60 4.33 -16.91
N ASP A 78 9.43 3.48 -17.50
CA ASP A 78 10.00 3.69 -18.85
C ASP A 78 9.11 3.13 -19.97
N HIS A 79 8.09 2.36 -19.62
CA HIS A 79 7.13 1.74 -20.53
C HIS A 79 5.69 2.15 -20.17
N LEU A 80 5.41 3.48 -20.15
CA LEU A 80 4.11 4.00 -19.73
C LEU A 80 2.98 3.53 -20.64
N ASP A 81 1.98 2.91 -20.05
CA ASP A 81 0.73 2.52 -20.69
C ASP A 81 -0.44 2.61 -19.69
N TRP A 82 -1.66 2.41 -20.15
CA TRP A 82 -2.86 2.46 -19.30
C TRP A 82 -3.13 1.21 -18.49
N GLY A 83 -2.29 0.20 -18.56
CA GLY A 83 -2.37 -1.03 -17.77
C GLY A 83 -1.14 -1.91 -17.97
N TYR A 84 -1.02 -2.88 -17.08
CA TYR A 84 0.03 -3.89 -17.06
C TYR A 84 -0.57 -5.23 -16.65
N LYS A 85 0.20 -6.31 -16.71
CA LYS A 85 -0.27 -7.65 -16.30
C LYS A 85 -0.57 -7.71 -14.80
N GLU A 86 0.30 -7.16 -13.96
CA GLU A 86 0.22 -7.29 -12.49
C GLU A 86 -0.54 -6.14 -11.83
N VAL A 87 -0.47 -4.94 -12.40
CA VAL A 87 -0.88 -3.70 -11.72
C VAL A 87 -1.55 -2.71 -12.68
N PRO A 88 -2.46 -1.86 -12.18
CA PRO A 88 -2.92 -0.67 -12.88
C PRO A 88 -1.82 0.38 -13.03
N PRO A 89 -2.02 1.45 -13.85
CA PRO A 89 -0.95 2.32 -14.34
C PRO A 89 -0.36 3.31 -13.32
N PHE A 90 -0.98 3.54 -12.18
CA PHE A 90 -0.61 4.64 -11.29
C PHE A 90 0.83 4.49 -10.74
N ILE A 91 1.27 3.26 -10.44
CA ILE A 91 2.63 3.03 -9.93
C ILE A 91 3.69 3.34 -11.00
N ALA A 92 3.43 3.01 -12.26
CA ALA A 92 4.31 3.33 -13.39
C ALA A 92 4.42 4.85 -13.61
N PHE A 93 3.31 5.58 -13.49
CA PHE A 93 3.32 7.04 -13.54
C PHE A 93 4.16 7.63 -12.39
N LEU A 94 4.02 7.13 -11.18
CA LEU A 94 4.83 7.56 -10.04
C LEU A 94 6.31 7.21 -10.22
N ALA A 95 6.61 6.03 -10.80
CA ALA A 95 7.98 5.61 -11.13
C ALA A 95 8.61 6.59 -12.11
N ARG A 96 7.94 6.89 -13.22
CA ARG A 96 8.40 7.88 -14.21
C ARG A 96 8.67 9.24 -13.58
N MET A 97 7.74 9.72 -12.74
CA MET A 97 7.89 10.98 -12.04
C MET A 97 9.09 10.95 -11.08
N SER A 98 9.26 9.87 -10.33
CA SER A 98 10.36 9.72 -9.38
C SER A 98 11.72 9.69 -10.07
N LEU A 99 11.87 8.85 -11.09
CA LEU A 99 13.09 8.76 -11.90
C LEU A 99 13.44 10.09 -12.56
N SER A 100 12.46 10.79 -13.12
CA SER A 100 12.69 12.07 -13.81
C SER A 100 13.09 13.22 -12.89
N ILE A 101 12.64 13.22 -11.62
CA ILE A 101 12.88 14.30 -10.66
C ILE A 101 14.09 14.01 -9.75
N PHE A 102 14.24 12.75 -9.30
CA PHE A 102 15.18 12.38 -8.26
C PHE A 102 16.29 11.42 -8.74
N GLY A 103 16.23 10.92 -9.98
CA GLY A 103 17.18 9.95 -10.53
C GLY A 103 16.86 8.50 -10.14
N ASP A 104 17.83 7.61 -10.38
CA ASP A 104 17.71 6.15 -10.30
C ASP A 104 18.23 5.52 -9.00
N SER A 105 18.27 6.29 -7.92
CA SER A 105 18.74 5.80 -6.61
C SER A 105 17.62 5.14 -5.79
N VAL A 106 18.00 4.29 -4.84
CA VAL A 106 17.07 3.72 -3.84
C VAL A 106 16.33 4.82 -3.07
N PHE A 107 17.02 5.91 -2.74
CA PHE A 107 16.41 7.08 -2.11
C PHE A 107 15.31 7.69 -3.00
N ALA A 108 15.62 7.88 -4.28
CA ALA A 108 14.68 8.44 -5.25
C ALA A 108 13.40 7.61 -5.34
N SER A 109 13.52 6.29 -5.43
CA SER A 109 12.36 5.40 -5.53
C SER A 109 11.44 5.48 -4.30
N ARG A 110 12.01 5.61 -3.07
CA ARG A 110 11.26 5.53 -1.82
C ARG A 110 10.75 6.86 -1.26
N ILE A 111 11.13 8.00 -1.86
CA ILE A 111 10.71 9.32 -1.34
C ILE A 111 9.19 9.53 -1.45
N LEU A 112 8.57 9.13 -2.56
CA LEU A 112 7.12 9.25 -2.75
C LEU A 112 6.34 8.35 -1.79
N THR A 113 6.85 7.15 -1.52
CA THR A 113 6.31 6.23 -0.51
C THR A 113 6.37 6.83 0.89
N THR A 114 7.49 7.50 1.22
CA THR A 114 7.67 8.19 2.49
C THR A 114 6.64 9.31 2.67
N VAL A 115 6.38 10.09 1.62
CA VAL A 115 5.35 11.14 1.62
C VAL A 115 3.96 10.52 1.78
N ALA A 116 3.63 9.47 1.03
CA ALA A 116 2.35 8.76 1.14
C ALA A 116 2.12 8.22 2.56
N SER A 117 3.14 7.60 3.16
CA SER A 117 3.08 7.12 4.55
C SER A 117 2.82 8.25 5.55
N GLY A 118 3.49 9.40 5.39
CA GLY A 118 3.24 10.58 6.20
C GLY A 118 1.80 11.09 6.07
N LEU A 119 1.25 11.10 4.85
CA LEU A 119 -0.15 11.48 4.58
C LEU A 119 -1.16 10.51 5.21
N ILE A 120 -0.88 9.21 5.24
CA ILE A 120 -1.71 8.21 5.93
C ILE A 120 -1.79 8.53 7.43
N ILE A 121 -0.66 8.86 8.07
CA ILE A 121 -0.64 9.26 9.49
C ILE A 121 -1.41 10.56 9.71
N TRP A 122 -1.23 11.54 8.84
CA TRP A 122 -1.97 12.80 8.91
C TRP A 122 -3.48 12.56 8.82
N LEU A 123 -3.94 11.78 7.84
CA LEU A 123 -5.35 11.43 7.64
C LEU A 123 -5.91 10.66 8.84
N THR A 124 -5.15 9.71 9.40
CA THR A 124 -5.55 8.97 10.61
C THR A 124 -5.79 9.89 11.79
N GLY A 125 -4.88 10.84 12.03
CA GLY A 125 -5.06 11.88 13.05
C GLY A 125 -6.28 12.76 12.78
N MET A 126 -6.53 13.10 11.51
CA MET A 126 -7.69 13.88 11.09
C MET A 126 -9.00 13.10 11.28
N ILE A 127 -9.03 11.80 10.92
CA ILE A 127 -10.19 10.92 11.19
C ILE A 127 -10.45 10.85 12.70
N THR A 128 -9.40 10.62 13.51
CA THR A 128 -9.54 10.57 14.97
C THR A 128 -10.19 11.86 15.52
N ARG A 129 -9.78 13.01 15.00
CA ARG A 129 -10.35 14.30 15.36
C ARG A 129 -11.81 14.43 14.92
N GLU A 130 -12.15 14.02 13.69
CA GLU A 130 -13.53 14.09 13.18
C GLU A 130 -14.49 13.16 13.96
N LEU A 131 -13.98 12.05 14.52
CA LEU A 131 -14.71 11.19 15.45
C LEU A 131 -14.88 11.81 16.85
N GLY A 132 -14.21 12.94 17.15
CA GLY A 132 -14.25 13.66 18.41
C GLY A 132 -13.15 13.29 19.40
N GLY A 133 -12.08 12.64 18.93
CA GLY A 133 -10.89 12.33 19.72
C GLY A 133 -10.07 13.56 20.07
N LYS A 134 -9.46 13.55 21.27
CA LYS A 134 -8.55 14.59 21.76
C LYS A 134 -7.09 14.18 21.55
N LYS A 135 -6.13 14.98 22.08
CA LYS A 135 -4.68 14.74 21.92
C LYS A 135 -4.25 13.30 22.25
N PHE A 136 -4.76 12.73 23.36
CA PHE A 136 -4.44 11.33 23.71
C PHE A 136 -4.95 10.34 22.64
N ALA A 137 -6.19 10.51 22.18
CA ALA A 137 -6.77 9.68 21.13
C ALA A 137 -5.93 9.73 19.83
N ILE A 138 -5.52 10.95 19.43
CA ILE A 138 -4.67 11.18 18.25
C ILE A 138 -3.31 10.52 18.45
N ALA A 139 -2.67 10.71 19.60
CA ALA A 139 -1.37 10.11 19.91
C ALA A 139 -1.42 8.57 19.86
N LEU A 140 -2.42 7.97 20.52
CA LEU A 140 -2.57 6.52 20.55
C LEU A 140 -2.83 5.97 19.14
N ALA A 141 -3.74 6.58 18.36
CA ALA A 141 -4.04 6.12 17.00
C ALA A 141 -2.83 6.23 16.08
N CYS A 142 -2.16 7.39 16.06
CA CYS A 142 -1.02 7.63 15.18
C CYS A 142 0.20 6.77 15.54
N LEU A 143 0.55 6.66 16.83
CA LEU A 143 1.70 5.85 17.27
C LEU A 143 1.44 4.36 17.06
N SER A 144 0.23 3.87 17.35
CA SER A 144 -0.16 2.49 17.07
C SER A 144 0.00 2.14 15.60
N LEU A 145 -0.39 3.06 14.70
CA LEU A 145 -0.28 2.86 13.26
C LEU A 145 1.18 2.96 12.77
N ILE A 146 1.96 3.94 13.25
CA ILE A 146 3.37 4.14 12.86
C ILE A 146 4.20 2.89 13.18
N LEU A 147 3.97 2.28 14.35
CA LEU A 147 4.76 1.19 14.88
C LEU A 147 4.16 -0.19 14.61
N ALA A 148 2.93 -0.29 14.07
CA ALA A 148 2.37 -1.57 13.66
C ALA A 148 3.24 -2.22 12.57
N PRO A 149 3.68 -3.49 12.73
CA PRO A 149 4.56 -4.16 11.77
C PRO A 149 4.09 -4.07 10.32
N ALA A 150 2.79 -4.27 10.06
CA ALA A 150 2.18 -4.15 8.74
C ALA A 150 2.44 -2.80 8.05
N PHE A 151 2.33 -1.68 8.81
CA PHE A 151 2.49 -0.33 8.28
C PHE A 151 3.96 0.14 8.28
N ALA A 152 4.79 -0.47 9.11
CA ALA A 152 6.23 -0.32 9.02
C ALA A 152 6.74 -0.98 7.73
N ALA A 153 6.40 -2.26 7.49
CA ALA A 153 6.80 -3.04 6.33
C ALA A 153 6.30 -2.43 5.01
N SER A 154 4.99 -2.21 4.88
CA SER A 154 4.39 -1.72 3.62
C SER A 154 4.64 -0.25 3.33
N GLY A 155 5.12 0.51 4.30
CA GLY A 155 5.19 1.97 4.23
C GLY A 155 6.53 2.55 3.79
N TYR A 156 7.54 1.74 3.42
CA TYR A 156 8.84 2.26 2.98
C TYR A 156 9.24 1.80 1.57
N LEU A 157 8.73 0.67 1.07
CA LEU A 157 9.01 0.15 -0.26
C LEU A 157 8.17 0.86 -1.34
N PHE A 158 8.74 1.05 -2.52
CA PHE A 158 8.04 1.59 -3.67
C PHE A 158 7.17 0.51 -4.33
N GLN A 159 6.00 0.32 -3.75
CA GLN A 159 5.01 -0.67 -4.17
C GLN A 159 3.61 -0.05 -4.19
N PRO A 160 2.64 -0.60 -4.96
CA PRO A 160 1.26 -0.09 -5.00
C PRO A 160 0.56 -0.07 -3.64
N VAL A 161 0.99 -0.92 -2.69
CA VAL A 161 0.32 -1.16 -1.41
C VAL A 161 0.16 0.10 -0.57
N VAL A 162 1.21 0.92 -0.40
CA VAL A 162 1.15 2.15 0.40
C VAL A 162 0.24 3.21 -0.24
N PHE A 163 0.24 3.30 -1.56
CA PHE A 163 -0.63 4.24 -2.28
C PHE A 163 -2.09 3.79 -2.22
N ASP A 164 -2.37 2.49 -2.33
CA ASP A 164 -3.70 1.92 -2.13
C ASP A 164 -4.22 2.23 -0.71
N GLN A 165 -3.40 2.00 0.33
CA GLN A 165 -3.72 2.41 1.71
C GLN A 165 -4.07 3.90 1.81
N LEU A 166 -3.31 4.77 1.15
CA LEU A 166 -3.56 6.21 1.14
C LEU A 166 -4.95 6.53 0.55
N TRP A 167 -5.31 5.91 -0.57
CA TRP A 167 -6.62 6.14 -1.21
C TRP A 167 -7.77 5.62 -0.38
N TRP A 168 -7.61 4.47 0.28
CA TRP A 168 -8.63 3.96 1.21
C TRP A 168 -8.87 4.92 2.37
N VAL A 169 -7.79 5.37 3.01
CA VAL A 169 -7.87 6.28 4.17
C VAL A 169 -8.43 7.65 3.78
N LEU A 170 -8.03 8.17 2.63
CA LEU A 170 -8.56 9.43 2.10
C LEU A 170 -10.06 9.31 1.80
N THR A 171 -10.50 8.21 1.19
CA THR A 171 -11.93 7.92 0.94
C THR A 171 -12.72 7.91 2.24
N VAL A 172 -12.24 7.22 3.27
CA VAL A 172 -12.88 7.19 4.60
C VAL A 172 -12.97 8.60 5.20
N TRP A 173 -11.89 9.36 5.16
CA TRP A 173 -11.89 10.73 5.68
C TRP A 173 -12.89 11.63 4.95
N LEU A 174 -12.94 11.57 3.62
CA LEU A 174 -13.89 12.32 2.79
C LEU A 174 -15.35 11.92 3.07
N LEU A 175 -15.63 10.61 3.23
CA LEU A 175 -16.97 10.13 3.60
C LEU A 175 -17.40 10.61 4.99
N ILE A 176 -16.49 10.62 5.96
CA ILE A 176 -16.73 11.20 7.29
C ILE A 176 -17.04 12.70 7.16
N LYS A 177 -16.26 13.44 6.36
CA LYS A 177 -16.51 14.87 6.10
C LYS A 177 -17.85 15.10 5.42
N TYR A 178 -18.17 14.31 4.40
CA TYR A 178 -19.48 14.35 3.72
C TYR A 178 -20.62 14.06 4.72
N SER A 179 -20.49 12.98 5.49
CA SER A 179 -21.47 12.65 6.53
C SER A 179 -21.65 13.78 7.56
N ASN A 180 -20.59 14.50 7.93
CA ASN A 180 -20.67 15.57 8.91
C ASN A 180 -21.25 16.89 8.36
N THR A 181 -21.02 17.19 7.08
CA THR A 181 -21.31 18.53 6.51
C THR A 181 -22.39 18.51 5.43
N THR A 182 -22.67 17.34 4.84
CA THR A 182 -23.51 17.15 3.64
C THR A 182 -23.05 17.96 2.42
N ASN A 183 -21.80 18.49 2.47
CA ASN A 183 -21.24 19.24 1.35
C ASN A 183 -20.86 18.28 0.20
N ILE A 184 -21.53 18.43 -0.94
CA ILE A 184 -21.39 17.61 -2.14
C ILE A 184 -19.98 17.58 -2.73
N SER A 185 -19.16 18.61 -2.48
CA SER A 185 -17.77 18.63 -2.94
C SER A 185 -16.96 17.44 -2.38
N TYR A 186 -17.23 17.02 -1.14
CA TYR A 186 -16.60 15.84 -0.57
C TYR A 186 -17.02 14.56 -1.28
N LEU A 187 -18.27 14.49 -1.76
CA LEU A 187 -18.78 13.32 -2.47
C LEU A 187 -18.12 13.17 -3.85
N TYR A 188 -17.96 14.26 -4.60
CA TYR A 188 -17.18 14.24 -5.84
C TYR A 188 -15.70 13.94 -5.60
N ALA A 189 -15.12 14.47 -4.52
CA ALA A 189 -13.77 14.11 -4.11
C ALA A 189 -13.63 12.61 -3.80
N VAL A 190 -14.66 11.96 -3.21
CA VAL A 190 -14.71 10.49 -3.06
C VAL A 190 -14.67 9.83 -4.44
N GLY A 191 -15.47 10.29 -5.40
CA GLY A 191 -15.47 9.75 -6.77
C GLY A 191 -14.08 9.81 -7.43
N ILE A 192 -13.40 10.96 -7.32
CA ILE A 192 -12.03 11.12 -7.82
C ILE A 192 -11.06 10.16 -7.11
N THR A 193 -11.14 10.12 -5.78
CA THR A 193 -10.24 9.29 -4.95
C THR A 193 -10.42 7.80 -5.26
N VAL A 194 -11.65 7.33 -5.42
CA VAL A 194 -11.95 5.94 -5.79
C VAL A 194 -11.45 5.64 -7.20
N GLY A 195 -11.67 6.54 -8.16
CA GLY A 195 -11.20 6.38 -9.54
C GLY A 195 -9.68 6.25 -9.62
N VAL A 196 -8.94 7.16 -8.97
CA VAL A 196 -7.46 7.11 -8.91
C VAL A 196 -6.99 5.89 -8.09
N GLY A 197 -7.70 5.55 -7.02
CA GLY A 197 -7.41 4.35 -6.23
C GLY A 197 -7.55 3.06 -7.05
N MET A 198 -8.56 2.95 -7.92
CA MET A 198 -8.69 1.82 -8.86
C MET A 198 -7.56 1.78 -9.90
N LEU A 199 -7.05 2.94 -10.34
CA LEU A 199 -5.84 3.03 -11.17
C LEU A 199 -4.55 2.66 -10.41
N THR A 200 -4.60 2.55 -9.07
CA THR A 200 -3.49 2.13 -8.22
C THR A 200 -3.55 0.63 -7.92
N LYS A 201 -4.72 0.13 -7.54
CA LYS A 201 -4.96 -1.28 -7.22
C LYS A 201 -6.45 -1.63 -7.29
N TYR A 202 -6.78 -2.77 -7.87
CA TYR A 202 -8.18 -3.20 -8.03
C TYR A 202 -8.91 -3.46 -6.70
N THR A 203 -8.19 -3.69 -5.61
CA THR A 203 -8.74 -3.80 -4.24
C THR A 203 -9.56 -2.59 -3.82
N MET A 204 -9.24 -1.40 -4.36
CA MET A 204 -10.02 -0.18 -4.12
C MET A 204 -11.47 -0.28 -4.58
N ALA A 205 -11.76 -0.97 -5.69
CA ALA A 205 -13.13 -1.20 -6.17
C ALA A 205 -13.94 -2.02 -5.15
N PHE A 206 -13.37 -3.11 -4.63
CA PHE A 206 -14.03 -3.96 -3.64
C PHE A 206 -14.27 -3.21 -2.33
N PHE A 207 -13.31 -2.40 -1.88
CA PHE A 207 -13.48 -1.57 -0.70
C PHE A 207 -14.58 -0.50 -0.88
N ALA A 208 -14.61 0.17 -2.02
CA ALA A 208 -15.64 1.15 -2.33
C ALA A 208 -17.04 0.51 -2.34
N ILE A 209 -17.19 -0.66 -2.96
CA ILE A 209 -18.44 -1.44 -2.95
C ILE A 209 -18.83 -1.82 -1.51
N ALA A 210 -17.89 -2.31 -0.71
CA ALA A 210 -18.12 -2.66 0.70
C ALA A 210 -18.60 -1.44 1.52
N LEU A 211 -18.01 -0.26 1.29
CA LEU A 211 -18.46 0.99 1.93
C LEU A 211 -19.85 1.40 1.46
N VAL A 212 -20.14 1.32 0.17
CA VAL A 212 -21.49 1.61 -0.37
C VAL A 212 -22.53 0.69 0.26
N ILE A 213 -22.30 -0.62 0.29
CA ILE A 213 -23.20 -1.58 0.95
C ILE A 213 -23.31 -1.26 2.45
N GLY A 214 -22.18 -0.99 3.12
CA GLY A 214 -22.18 -0.58 4.53
C GLY A 214 -23.03 0.67 4.80
N ILE A 215 -22.99 1.68 3.92
CA ILE A 215 -23.87 2.87 4.01
C ILE A 215 -25.33 2.49 3.80
N LEU A 216 -25.64 1.65 2.80
CA LEU A 216 -27.01 1.23 2.46
C LEU A 216 -27.71 0.51 3.61
N ILE A 217 -27.01 -0.42 4.29
CA ILE A 217 -27.56 -1.18 5.42
C ILE A 217 -27.54 -0.39 6.73
N SER A 218 -26.81 0.72 6.79
CA SER A 218 -26.73 1.60 7.96
C SER A 218 -27.87 2.62 8.00
N LYS A 219 -27.95 3.36 9.10
CA LYS A 219 -28.86 4.52 9.22
C LYS A 219 -28.48 5.70 8.32
N GLN A 220 -27.31 5.64 7.65
CA GLN A 220 -26.78 6.70 6.78
C GLN A 220 -27.16 6.49 5.29
N ARG A 221 -28.02 5.54 4.95
CA ARG A 221 -28.42 5.24 3.56
C ARG A 221 -28.85 6.46 2.74
N LYS A 222 -29.42 7.50 3.39
CA LYS A 222 -29.79 8.76 2.74
C LYS A 222 -28.62 9.51 2.09
N LEU A 223 -27.38 9.25 2.50
CA LEU A 223 -26.18 9.85 1.89
C LEU A 223 -26.00 9.43 0.43
N LEU A 224 -26.54 8.26 0.03
CA LEU A 224 -26.44 7.73 -1.34
C LEU A 224 -27.66 8.04 -2.20
N PHE A 225 -28.83 8.36 -1.60
CA PHE A 225 -30.07 8.61 -2.35
C PHE A 225 -30.12 10.07 -2.85
N ASN A 226 -29.17 10.44 -3.73
CA ASN A 226 -29.16 11.73 -4.40
C ASN A 226 -28.40 11.62 -5.74
N LYS A 227 -28.69 12.53 -6.70
CA LYS A 227 -28.07 12.54 -8.02
C LYS A 227 -26.53 12.73 -7.99
N HIS A 228 -26.01 13.37 -6.96
CA HIS A 228 -24.56 13.61 -6.84
C HIS A 228 -23.80 12.34 -6.45
N ALA A 229 -24.43 11.37 -5.76
CA ALA A 229 -23.84 10.07 -5.51
C ALA A 229 -23.65 9.29 -6.81
N LEU A 230 -24.65 9.30 -7.69
CA LEU A 230 -24.53 8.73 -9.03
C LEU A 230 -23.44 9.46 -9.84
N GLY A 231 -23.42 10.81 -9.80
CA GLY A 231 -22.40 11.61 -10.48
C GLY A 231 -20.98 11.31 -9.99
N ALA A 232 -20.78 11.09 -8.69
CA ALA A 232 -19.50 10.69 -8.13
C ALA A 232 -19.08 9.28 -8.56
N ALA A 233 -20.03 8.32 -8.63
CA ALA A 233 -19.78 6.99 -9.13
C ALA A 233 -19.39 6.99 -10.62
N LEU A 234 -20.12 7.75 -11.44
CA LEU A 234 -19.80 7.91 -12.87
C LEU A 234 -18.44 8.57 -13.08
N LEU A 235 -18.09 9.57 -12.27
CA LEU A 235 -16.76 10.21 -12.30
C LEU A 235 -15.65 9.22 -11.97
N SER A 236 -15.86 8.36 -10.96
CA SER A 236 -14.93 7.29 -10.61
C SER A 236 -14.71 6.32 -11.77
N LEU A 237 -15.78 5.88 -12.42
CA LEU A 237 -15.71 5.00 -13.57
C LEU A 237 -15.04 5.68 -14.78
N LEU A 238 -15.32 6.95 -15.01
CA LEU A 238 -14.70 7.72 -16.09
C LEU A 238 -13.17 7.83 -15.92
N ILE A 239 -12.70 8.06 -14.68
CA ILE A 239 -11.28 8.11 -14.36
C ILE A 239 -10.64 6.73 -14.58
N PHE A 240 -11.33 5.65 -14.23
CA PHE A 240 -10.84 4.28 -14.39
C PHE A 240 -10.96 3.75 -15.81
N ALA A 241 -11.83 4.32 -16.66
CA ALA A 241 -12.15 3.83 -17.99
C ALA A 241 -10.93 3.57 -18.90
N PRO A 242 -9.86 4.41 -18.93
CA PRO A 242 -8.68 4.14 -19.76
C PRO A 242 -8.04 2.78 -19.45
N ASN A 243 -7.93 2.42 -18.15
CA ASN A 243 -7.39 1.10 -17.76
C ASN A 243 -8.34 -0.03 -18.19
N LEU A 244 -9.65 0.15 -18.03
CA LEU A 244 -10.62 -0.87 -18.43
C LEU A 244 -10.58 -1.12 -19.95
N VAL A 245 -10.47 -0.05 -20.75
CA VAL A 245 -10.30 -0.15 -22.21
C VAL A 245 -8.99 -0.85 -22.57
N TRP A 246 -7.90 -0.53 -21.87
CA TRP A 246 -6.61 -1.18 -22.08
C TRP A 246 -6.69 -2.69 -21.75
N GLN A 247 -7.27 -3.06 -20.62
CA GLN A 247 -7.47 -4.46 -20.23
C GLN A 247 -8.28 -5.23 -21.29
N TRP A 248 -9.37 -4.62 -21.77
CA TRP A 248 -10.20 -5.22 -22.81
C TRP A 248 -9.45 -5.43 -24.14
N ARG A 249 -8.66 -4.42 -24.58
CA ARG A 249 -7.86 -4.52 -25.81
C ARG A 249 -6.76 -5.57 -25.75
N ASN A 250 -6.25 -5.85 -24.56
CA ASN A 250 -5.18 -6.82 -24.30
C ASN A 250 -5.72 -8.16 -23.73
N ASN A 251 -7.00 -8.48 -23.95
CA ASN A 251 -7.62 -9.75 -23.51
C ASN A 251 -7.59 -9.97 -21.97
N PHE A 252 -7.68 -8.90 -21.17
CA PHE A 252 -7.70 -8.94 -19.71
C PHE A 252 -6.50 -9.69 -19.09
N PRO A 253 -5.26 -9.26 -19.32
CA PRO A 253 -4.08 -9.94 -18.78
C PRO A 253 -4.10 -10.04 -17.24
N VAL A 254 -4.79 -9.13 -16.55
CA VAL A 254 -5.00 -9.23 -15.10
C VAL A 254 -5.72 -10.53 -14.69
N ALA A 255 -6.61 -11.06 -15.52
CA ALA A 255 -7.30 -12.32 -15.21
C ALA A 255 -6.32 -13.51 -15.29
N GLY A 256 -5.44 -13.52 -16.29
CA GLY A 256 -4.36 -14.51 -16.39
C GLY A 256 -3.41 -14.46 -15.18
N HIS A 257 -2.96 -13.25 -14.83
CA HIS A 257 -2.12 -13.04 -13.65
C HIS A 257 -2.81 -13.48 -12.34
N MET A 258 -4.10 -13.19 -12.17
CA MET A 258 -4.84 -13.64 -10.99
C MET A 258 -5.00 -15.17 -10.92
N ASN A 259 -5.16 -15.85 -12.07
CA ASN A 259 -5.19 -17.30 -12.12
C ASN A 259 -3.84 -17.92 -11.76
N GLU A 260 -2.74 -17.36 -12.27
CA GLU A 260 -1.38 -17.77 -11.91
C GLU A 260 -1.12 -17.56 -10.41
N LEU A 261 -1.45 -16.38 -9.88
CA LEU A 261 -1.32 -16.07 -8.46
C LEU A 261 -2.14 -17.03 -7.58
N ARG A 262 -3.34 -17.41 -8.05
CA ARG A 262 -4.19 -18.37 -7.35
C ARG A 262 -3.53 -19.75 -7.28
N SER A 263 -3.06 -20.30 -8.39
CA SER A 263 -2.45 -21.63 -8.45
C SER A 263 -1.07 -21.73 -7.77
N THR A 264 -0.32 -20.61 -7.69
CA THR A 264 1.05 -20.63 -7.15
C THR A 264 1.14 -20.18 -5.70
N GLN A 265 0.22 -19.31 -5.23
CA GLN A 265 0.35 -18.68 -3.92
C GLN A 265 -0.94 -18.72 -3.07
N LEU A 266 -2.11 -18.38 -3.66
CA LEU A 266 -3.34 -18.23 -2.87
C LEU A 266 -3.95 -19.57 -2.44
N GLU A 267 -3.72 -20.65 -3.16
CA GLU A 267 -4.20 -22.00 -2.80
C GLU A 267 -3.59 -22.50 -1.47
N HIS A 268 -2.42 -21.96 -1.11
CA HIS A 268 -1.75 -22.31 0.15
C HIS A 268 -2.22 -21.49 1.35
N ILE A 269 -3.05 -20.45 1.14
CA ILE A 269 -3.58 -19.60 2.23
C ILE A 269 -4.90 -20.18 2.71
N THR A 270 -4.93 -20.70 3.93
CA THR A 270 -6.17 -21.15 4.56
C THR A 270 -6.94 -19.96 5.17
N ALA A 271 -8.25 -20.14 5.38
CA ALA A 271 -9.05 -19.14 6.10
C ALA A 271 -8.52 -18.88 7.52
N GLY A 272 -7.98 -19.91 8.18
CA GLY A 272 -7.35 -19.78 9.50
C GLY A 272 -6.10 -18.91 9.44
N ASP A 273 -5.23 -19.13 8.45
CA ASP A 273 -4.01 -18.33 8.24
C ASP A 273 -4.35 -16.87 8.00
N PHE A 274 -5.34 -16.59 7.14
CA PHE A 274 -5.79 -15.22 6.88
C PHE A 274 -6.24 -14.53 8.18
N ILE A 275 -7.09 -15.17 9.00
CA ILE A 275 -7.58 -14.61 10.27
C ILE A 275 -6.43 -14.37 11.24
N ILE A 276 -5.55 -15.36 11.44
CA ILE A 276 -4.41 -15.24 12.35
C ILE A 276 -3.48 -14.12 11.91
N GLN A 277 -3.18 -14.03 10.63
CA GLN A 277 -2.34 -12.96 10.09
C GLN A 277 -2.96 -11.58 10.35
N GLN A 278 -4.29 -11.39 10.18
CA GLN A 278 -4.94 -10.11 10.49
C GLN A 278 -4.80 -9.71 11.97
N LEU A 279 -4.71 -10.68 12.88
CA LEU A 279 -4.45 -10.41 14.30
C LEU A 279 -2.98 -10.04 14.55
N LEU A 280 -2.05 -10.75 13.93
CA LEU A 280 -0.61 -10.62 14.17
C LEU A 280 0.02 -9.38 13.49
N VAL A 281 -0.43 -9.01 12.29
CA VAL A 281 0.18 -7.95 11.48
C VAL A 281 0.22 -6.57 12.15
N ASN A 282 -0.60 -6.36 13.18
CA ASN A 282 -0.61 -5.13 13.97
C ASN A 282 0.12 -5.25 15.32
N GLY A 283 0.63 -6.45 15.67
CA GLY A 283 1.40 -6.71 16.90
C GLY A 283 0.67 -6.24 18.15
N ALA A 284 1.41 -5.59 19.06
CA ALA A 284 0.90 -5.09 20.34
C ALA A 284 -0.22 -4.03 20.21
N ALA A 285 -0.43 -3.47 19.03
CA ALA A 285 -1.51 -2.51 18.75
C ALA A 285 -2.88 -3.19 18.46
N LEU A 286 -2.93 -4.53 18.45
CA LEU A 286 -4.15 -5.33 18.29
C LEU A 286 -5.34 -4.83 19.13
N PRO A 287 -5.20 -4.58 20.46
CA PRO A 287 -6.34 -4.13 21.27
C PRO A 287 -6.88 -2.77 20.84
N VAL A 288 -6.04 -1.90 20.25
CA VAL A 288 -6.47 -0.57 19.82
C VAL A 288 -7.43 -0.67 18.64
N TRP A 289 -7.08 -1.41 17.58
CA TRP A 289 -7.96 -1.52 16.42
C TRP A 289 -9.21 -2.37 16.70
N ILE A 290 -9.11 -3.45 17.50
CA ILE A 290 -10.29 -4.25 17.90
C ILE A 290 -11.27 -3.38 18.71
N THR A 291 -10.78 -2.63 19.69
CA THR A 291 -11.65 -1.72 20.46
C THR A 291 -12.28 -0.66 19.54
N GLY A 292 -11.52 -0.16 18.57
CA GLY A 292 -12.05 0.78 17.57
C GLY A 292 -13.14 0.18 16.70
N PHE A 293 -12.96 -1.03 16.23
CA PHE A 293 -13.96 -1.80 15.49
C PHE A 293 -15.24 -1.98 16.31
N LEU A 294 -15.13 -2.45 17.54
CA LEU A 294 -16.28 -2.66 18.44
C LEU A 294 -16.99 -1.35 18.76
N PHE A 295 -16.25 -0.24 18.94
CA PHE A 295 -16.87 1.07 19.16
C PHE A 295 -17.59 1.62 17.93
N LEU A 296 -17.04 1.44 16.72
CA LEU A 296 -17.74 1.79 15.49
C LEU A 296 -19.02 0.98 15.31
N LEU A 297 -19.00 -0.30 15.70
CA LEU A 297 -20.13 -1.19 15.52
C LEU A 297 -21.23 -0.97 16.58
N PHE A 298 -20.89 -0.80 17.85
CA PHE A 298 -21.83 -0.82 18.95
C PHE A 298 -22.03 0.51 19.68
N SER A 299 -21.08 1.46 19.60
CA SER A 299 -21.19 2.71 20.36
C SER A 299 -22.27 3.62 19.81
N PHE A 300 -23.22 4.01 20.65
CA PHE A 300 -24.25 4.99 20.29
C PHE A 300 -23.64 6.32 19.81
N LYS A 301 -22.49 6.72 20.35
CA LYS A 301 -21.79 7.96 20.01
C LYS A 301 -21.19 7.95 18.61
N LEU A 302 -20.79 6.76 18.11
CA LEU A 302 -20.23 6.58 16.77
C LEU A 302 -21.25 5.99 15.77
N ARG A 303 -22.51 5.86 16.16
CA ARG A 303 -23.58 5.28 15.33
C ARG A 303 -23.69 5.91 13.93
N LYS A 304 -23.35 7.19 13.82
CA LYS A 304 -23.28 7.89 12.55
C LYS A 304 -22.24 7.31 11.59
N PHE A 305 -21.18 6.72 12.13
CA PHE A 305 -20.04 6.16 11.38
C PHE A 305 -20.04 4.62 11.39
N GLN A 306 -21.13 4.00 11.83
CA GLN A 306 -21.27 2.53 11.91
C GLN A 306 -21.04 1.86 10.54
N PHE A 307 -21.35 2.55 9.44
CA PHE A 307 -21.11 2.06 8.08
C PHE A 307 -19.64 1.72 7.80
N LEU A 308 -18.67 2.34 8.51
CA LEU A 308 -17.25 2.02 8.40
C LEU A 308 -16.95 0.62 8.94
N ALA A 309 -17.53 0.26 10.10
CA ALA A 309 -17.38 -1.10 10.65
C ALA A 309 -18.07 -2.15 9.77
N MET A 310 -19.25 -1.81 9.22
CA MET A 310 -19.96 -2.68 8.27
C MET A 310 -19.15 -2.89 7.00
N GLY A 311 -18.57 -1.81 6.43
CA GLY A 311 -17.68 -1.90 5.28
C GLY A 311 -16.45 -2.75 5.55
N TYR A 312 -15.84 -2.62 6.76
CA TYR A 312 -14.74 -3.48 7.18
C TYR A 312 -15.12 -4.96 7.21
N VAL A 313 -16.27 -5.30 7.82
CA VAL A 313 -16.74 -6.69 7.86
C VAL A 313 -16.96 -7.24 6.45
N LEU A 314 -17.58 -6.46 5.57
CA LEU A 314 -17.87 -6.90 4.20
C LEU A 314 -16.60 -7.17 3.40
N ILE A 315 -15.63 -6.25 3.43
CA ILE A 315 -14.36 -6.46 2.70
C ILE A 315 -13.52 -7.57 3.34
N PHE A 316 -13.54 -7.71 4.67
CA PHE A 316 -12.89 -8.80 5.38
C PHE A 316 -13.44 -10.17 4.94
N LEU A 317 -14.77 -10.34 4.96
CA LEU A 317 -15.44 -11.58 4.54
C LEU A 317 -15.21 -11.88 3.06
N PHE A 318 -15.23 -10.85 2.21
CA PHE A 318 -14.92 -11.00 0.79
C PHE A 318 -13.49 -11.52 0.57
N LEU A 319 -12.50 -10.89 1.21
CA LEU A 319 -11.10 -11.31 1.09
C LEU A 319 -10.83 -12.68 1.71
N LEU A 320 -11.51 -13.00 2.82
CA LEU A 320 -11.47 -14.33 3.44
C LEU A 320 -11.96 -15.41 2.46
N GLN A 321 -13.07 -15.15 1.76
CA GLN A 321 -13.64 -16.08 0.76
C GLN A 321 -12.75 -16.24 -0.48
N MET A 322 -11.98 -15.18 -0.81
CA MET A 322 -11.09 -15.18 -1.98
C MET A 322 -9.66 -15.66 -1.67
N ASN A 323 -9.40 -16.17 -0.47
CA ASN A 323 -8.06 -16.52 0.02
C ASN A 323 -7.05 -15.37 -0.16
N GLY A 324 -7.52 -14.13 0.06
CA GLY A 324 -6.72 -12.93 -0.20
C GLY A 324 -5.46 -12.86 0.67
N LYS A 325 -4.40 -12.25 0.15
CA LYS A 325 -3.21 -11.93 0.95
C LYS A 325 -3.57 -10.95 2.07
N ASN A 326 -2.90 -11.07 3.21
CA ASN A 326 -3.17 -10.26 4.41
C ASN A 326 -3.14 -8.75 4.16
N TYR A 327 -2.19 -8.29 3.35
CA TYR A 327 -1.98 -6.86 3.09
C TYR A 327 -3.07 -6.21 2.21
N TYR A 328 -3.95 -6.99 1.58
CA TYR A 328 -5.09 -6.43 0.82
C TYR A 328 -6.09 -5.70 1.73
N LEU A 329 -6.07 -5.96 3.03
CA LEU A 329 -6.95 -5.30 4.01
C LEU A 329 -6.30 -4.10 4.73
N PHE A 330 -5.00 -3.84 4.52
CA PHE A 330 -4.28 -2.85 5.32
C PHE A 330 -4.88 -1.44 5.25
N GLY A 331 -5.44 -1.03 4.11
CA GLY A 331 -6.10 0.27 3.97
C GLY A 331 -7.29 0.52 4.89
N ALA A 332 -7.88 -0.53 5.48
CA ALA A 332 -9.01 -0.41 6.40
C ALA A 332 -8.60 -0.15 7.86
N TYR A 333 -7.39 -0.53 8.28
CA TYR A 333 -6.99 -0.40 9.69
C TYR A 333 -6.87 1.04 10.21
N PRO A 334 -6.41 2.05 9.43
CA PRO A 334 -6.28 3.42 9.92
C PRO A 334 -7.58 3.99 10.50
N MET A 335 -8.75 3.66 9.93
CA MET A 335 -10.04 4.08 10.49
C MET A 335 -10.35 3.37 11.81
N LEU A 336 -9.92 2.12 11.96
CA LEU A 336 -10.12 1.34 13.18
C LEU A 336 -9.19 1.84 14.30
N PHE A 337 -7.92 2.16 13.98
CA PHE A 337 -7.01 2.80 14.92
C PHE A 337 -7.52 4.17 15.37
N ALA A 338 -8.05 4.96 14.45
CA ALA A 338 -8.66 6.27 14.77
C ALA A 338 -9.84 6.14 15.75
N ALA A 339 -10.72 5.17 15.51
CA ALA A 339 -11.84 4.87 16.39
C ALA A 339 -11.38 4.26 17.73
N GLY A 340 -10.31 3.45 17.72
CA GLY A 340 -9.70 2.87 18.94
C GLY A 340 -9.10 3.95 19.84
N GLY A 341 -8.35 4.89 19.27
CA GLY A 341 -7.86 6.05 20.01
C GLY A 341 -8.98 6.83 20.67
N TYR A 342 -10.07 7.09 19.93
CA TYR A 342 -11.27 7.72 20.48
C TYR A 342 -11.90 6.88 21.61
N ALA A 343 -12.03 5.57 21.43
CA ALA A 343 -12.62 4.66 22.39
C ALA A 343 -11.82 4.64 23.70
N PHE A 344 -10.51 4.48 23.65
CA PHE A 344 -9.64 4.51 24.83
C PHE A 344 -9.69 5.86 25.54
N ASP A 345 -9.79 6.99 24.79
CA ASP A 345 -9.95 8.33 25.42
C ASP A 345 -11.27 8.46 26.19
N ARG A 346 -12.31 7.73 25.78
CA ARG A 346 -13.61 7.66 26.47
C ARG A 346 -13.60 6.71 27.66
N ILE A 347 -12.99 5.54 27.53
CA ILE A 347 -12.87 4.54 28.59
C ILE A 347 -11.99 5.08 29.72
N LEU A 348 -10.85 5.69 29.37
CA LEU A 348 -9.89 6.26 30.30
C LEU A 348 -10.25 7.71 30.57
N LYS A 349 -10.97 8.01 31.64
CA LYS A 349 -11.36 9.36 32.02
C LYS A 349 -10.18 10.33 32.08
N THR A 350 -10.43 11.62 31.89
CA THR A 350 -9.40 12.69 31.80
C THR A 350 -8.47 12.78 33.03
N SER A 351 -8.94 12.37 34.20
CA SER A 351 -8.18 12.33 35.46
C SER A 351 -7.09 11.24 35.54
N ARG A 352 -7.03 10.31 34.59
CA ARG A 352 -6.11 9.16 34.63
C ARG A 352 -4.92 9.33 33.69
N LYS A 353 -4.18 10.45 33.79
CA LYS A 353 -2.99 10.73 32.95
C LYS A 353 -1.93 9.63 32.96
N PRO A 354 -1.49 9.08 34.13
CA PRO A 354 -0.48 8.02 34.14
C PRO A 354 -0.97 6.73 33.45
N LEU A 355 -2.25 6.38 33.61
CA LEU A 355 -2.82 5.23 32.94
C LEU A 355 -2.86 5.43 31.40
N LYS A 356 -3.12 6.64 30.92
CA LYS A 356 -3.04 6.96 29.48
C LYS A 356 -1.62 6.84 28.94
N ALA A 357 -0.62 7.27 29.69
CA ALA A 357 0.79 7.07 29.32
C ALA A 357 1.14 5.57 29.30
N ALA A 358 0.75 4.81 30.31
CA ALA A 358 0.97 3.37 30.37
C ALA A 358 0.34 2.63 29.17
N VAL A 359 -0.88 3.02 28.76
CA VAL A 359 -1.56 2.43 27.59
C VAL A 359 -0.78 2.72 26.29
N ILE A 360 -0.27 3.94 26.11
CA ILE A 360 0.58 4.25 24.95
C ILE A 360 1.83 3.36 24.97
N ILE A 361 2.53 3.30 26.09
CA ILE A 361 3.75 2.49 26.24
C ILE A 361 3.47 1.02 25.92
N LEU A 362 2.42 0.46 26.51
CA LEU A 362 2.05 -0.97 26.36
C LEU A 362 1.77 -1.34 24.89
N PHE A 363 1.13 -0.48 24.13
CA PHE A 363 0.72 -0.80 22.76
C PHE A 363 1.71 -0.30 21.68
N THR A 364 2.77 0.42 22.07
CA THR A 364 3.74 0.96 21.10
C THR A 364 5.16 0.43 21.31
N VAL A 365 5.63 0.31 22.55
CA VAL A 365 7.01 -0.11 22.80
C VAL A 365 7.32 -1.53 22.33
N PRO A 366 6.46 -2.55 22.52
CA PRO A 366 6.75 -3.87 21.95
C PRO A 366 6.88 -3.85 20.43
N ASN A 367 6.03 -3.09 19.73
CA ASN A 367 6.12 -2.95 18.29
C ASN A 367 7.40 -2.21 17.85
N LEU A 368 7.87 -1.24 18.62
CA LEU A 368 9.14 -0.56 18.36
C LEU A 368 10.32 -1.55 18.38
N LEU A 369 10.29 -2.53 19.30
CA LEU A 369 11.31 -3.58 19.39
C LEU A 369 11.25 -4.56 18.20
N LEU A 370 10.10 -4.68 17.53
CA LEU A 370 9.93 -5.55 16.37
C LEU A 370 10.29 -4.85 15.03
N LEU A 371 10.50 -3.53 15.02
CA LEU A 371 10.76 -2.79 13.78
C LEU A 371 11.91 -3.36 12.94
N PRO A 372 13.07 -3.77 13.52
CA PRO A 372 14.17 -4.30 12.72
C PRO A 372 13.85 -5.62 11.98
N LEU A 373 12.78 -6.32 12.36
CA LEU A 373 12.32 -7.52 11.66
C LEU A 373 11.59 -7.22 10.34
N VAL A 374 11.01 -6.03 10.20
CA VAL A 374 10.11 -5.68 9.10
C VAL A 374 10.51 -4.40 8.35
N MET A 375 11.51 -3.67 8.85
CA MET A 375 11.97 -2.41 8.26
C MET A 375 13.48 -2.26 8.49
N PRO A 376 14.30 -1.97 7.46
CA PRO A 376 15.75 -1.94 7.56
C PRO A 376 16.25 -0.68 8.30
N VAL A 377 15.88 -0.54 9.58
CA VAL A 377 16.31 0.57 10.44
C VAL A 377 17.72 0.41 11.01
N LEU A 378 18.29 -0.79 10.93
CA LEU A 378 19.63 -1.13 11.37
C LEU A 378 20.53 -1.48 10.18
N PRO A 379 21.86 -1.22 10.26
CA PRO A 379 22.82 -1.74 9.30
C PRO A 379 22.80 -3.28 9.26
N ILE A 380 23.17 -3.87 8.13
CA ILE A 380 23.05 -5.31 7.87
C ILE A 380 23.63 -6.20 9.00
N ARG A 381 24.82 -5.89 9.51
CA ARG A 381 25.43 -6.69 10.58
C ARG A 381 24.59 -6.72 11.85
N GLN A 382 24.01 -5.57 12.23
CA GLN A 382 23.15 -5.46 13.42
C GLN A 382 21.81 -6.13 13.17
N THR A 383 21.28 -6.04 11.94
CA THR A 383 20.05 -6.71 11.53
C THR A 383 20.22 -8.23 11.65
N LEU A 384 21.31 -8.80 11.14
CA LEU A 384 21.60 -10.23 11.22
C LEU A 384 21.73 -10.71 12.67
N ALA A 385 22.49 -9.97 13.50
CA ALA A 385 22.62 -10.28 14.92
C ALA A 385 21.26 -10.23 15.64
N PHE A 386 20.39 -9.30 15.23
CA PHE A 386 19.05 -9.19 15.77
C PHE A 386 18.16 -10.38 15.36
N PHE A 387 18.24 -10.87 14.12
CA PHE A 387 17.52 -12.07 13.67
C PHE A 387 18.05 -13.32 14.40
N GLU A 388 19.36 -13.48 14.53
CA GLU A 388 19.97 -14.58 15.26
C GLU A 388 19.52 -14.60 16.74
N PHE A 389 19.53 -13.44 17.40
CA PHE A 389 19.01 -13.30 18.76
C PHE A 389 17.53 -13.69 18.86
N ASN A 390 16.69 -13.25 17.93
CA ASN A 390 15.26 -13.57 17.95
C ASN A 390 15.03 -15.07 17.69
N ASN A 391 15.67 -15.67 16.71
CA ASN A 391 15.54 -17.09 16.41
C ASN A 391 15.93 -17.96 17.59
N LYS A 392 16.96 -17.56 18.37
CA LYS A 392 17.41 -18.28 19.56
C LYS A 392 16.49 -18.08 20.76
N ASN A 393 16.01 -16.85 21.01
CA ASN A 393 15.34 -16.49 22.27
C ASN A 393 13.83 -16.34 22.14
N LEU A 394 13.30 -16.14 20.92
CA LEU A 394 11.89 -15.91 20.63
C LEU A 394 11.41 -16.85 19.50
N PRO A 395 11.45 -18.20 19.70
CA PRO A 395 11.18 -19.17 18.64
C PRO A 395 9.77 -19.04 18.04
N PHE A 396 8.83 -18.42 18.77
CA PHE A 396 7.49 -18.12 18.24
C PHE A 396 7.48 -17.08 17.10
N LEU A 397 8.58 -16.34 16.90
CA LEU A 397 8.77 -15.42 15.76
C LEU A 397 9.45 -16.07 14.56
N SER A 398 9.84 -17.34 14.63
CA SER A 398 10.56 -18.03 13.54
C SER A 398 9.79 -18.06 12.22
N PHE A 399 8.45 -17.98 12.25
CA PHE A 399 7.63 -17.90 11.05
C PHE A 399 7.97 -16.67 10.15
N ILE A 400 8.59 -15.64 10.71
CA ILE A 400 8.98 -14.42 9.96
C ILE A 400 10.12 -14.70 8.99
N THR A 401 11.01 -15.65 9.31
CA THR A 401 12.16 -16.05 8.47
C THR A 401 11.87 -17.29 7.61
N LYS A 402 10.63 -17.75 7.59
CA LYS A 402 10.17 -18.80 6.69
C LYS A 402 9.73 -18.15 5.38
N TRP A 403 10.40 -18.50 4.27
CA TRP A 403 10.12 -17.94 2.94
C TRP A 403 9.01 -18.70 2.20
N GLU A 404 8.71 -18.28 0.97
CA GLU A 404 7.74 -18.93 0.09
C GLU A 404 8.13 -20.37 -0.27
N ASP A 405 9.44 -20.71 -0.28
CA ASP A 405 9.97 -22.07 -0.42
C ASP A 405 9.70 -22.99 0.79
N GLN A 406 9.01 -22.46 1.81
CA GLN A 406 8.70 -23.12 3.07
C GLN A 406 9.91 -23.47 3.95
N GLN A 407 11.12 -23.00 3.62
CA GLN A 407 12.34 -23.21 4.39
C GLN A 407 12.64 -22.04 5.33
N GLN A 408 13.46 -22.32 6.37
CA GLN A 408 13.94 -21.32 7.31
C GLN A 408 15.23 -20.67 6.79
N HIS A 409 15.27 -19.36 6.78
CA HIS A 409 16.40 -18.58 6.31
C HIS A 409 16.96 -17.65 7.39
N ALA A 410 18.11 -17.02 7.12
CA ALA A 410 18.77 -16.13 8.07
C ALA A 410 18.04 -14.78 8.26
N THR A 411 17.26 -14.35 7.26
CA THR A 411 16.50 -13.09 7.25
C THR A 411 15.10 -13.32 6.71
N THR A 412 14.25 -12.27 6.74
CA THR A 412 13.00 -12.27 5.98
C THR A 412 13.27 -12.31 4.48
N GLN A 413 12.33 -12.84 3.71
CA GLN A 413 12.40 -12.84 2.24
C GLN A 413 12.51 -11.41 1.69
N ASP A 414 11.71 -10.46 2.21
CA ASP A 414 11.77 -9.04 1.82
C ASP A 414 13.17 -8.44 1.93
N TYR A 415 13.97 -8.87 2.92
CA TYR A 415 15.35 -8.40 3.05
C TYR A 415 16.28 -9.09 2.05
N ALA A 416 16.10 -10.40 1.83
CA ALA A 416 16.86 -11.15 0.85
C ALA A 416 16.63 -10.63 -0.59
N ASP A 417 15.41 -10.17 -0.87
CA ASP A 417 15.01 -9.54 -2.14
C ASP A 417 15.68 -8.16 -2.39
N MET A 418 16.49 -7.66 -1.45
CA MET A 418 17.23 -6.39 -1.62
C MET A 418 18.73 -6.58 -1.89
N PHE A 419 19.20 -7.82 -1.96
CA PHE A 419 20.62 -8.12 -2.13
C PHE A 419 20.92 -8.82 -3.45
N GLY A 420 22.19 -8.77 -3.88
CA GLY A 420 22.70 -9.51 -5.04
C GLY A 420 22.53 -8.78 -6.38
N TRP A 421 21.63 -7.81 -6.51
CA TRP A 421 21.31 -7.15 -7.79
C TRP A 421 22.51 -6.43 -8.43
N GLN A 422 23.32 -5.74 -7.63
CA GLN A 422 24.50 -5.05 -8.13
C GLN A 422 25.57 -6.02 -8.62
N GLU A 423 25.78 -7.13 -7.90
CA GLU A 423 26.73 -8.18 -8.25
C GLU A 423 26.30 -8.86 -9.55
N MET A 424 25.04 -9.29 -9.65
CA MET A 424 24.46 -9.89 -10.86
C MET A 424 24.62 -8.97 -12.07
N THR A 425 24.24 -7.69 -11.93
CA THR A 425 24.35 -6.71 -13.03
C THR A 425 25.81 -6.48 -13.44
N ALA A 426 26.75 -6.50 -12.47
CA ALA A 426 28.17 -6.39 -12.77
C ALA A 426 28.70 -7.61 -13.54
N LEU A 427 28.22 -8.83 -13.27
CA LEU A 427 28.56 -10.04 -14.05
C LEU A 427 28.02 -9.93 -15.48
N VAL A 428 26.79 -9.45 -15.68
CA VAL A 428 26.22 -9.18 -17.00
C VAL A 428 27.06 -8.15 -17.75
N ALA A 429 27.45 -7.05 -17.08
CA ALA A 429 28.32 -6.03 -17.65
C ALA A 429 29.72 -6.56 -17.99
N LYS A 430 30.30 -7.46 -17.17
CA LYS A 430 31.56 -8.14 -17.44
C LYS A 430 31.46 -8.99 -18.72
N ALA A 431 30.37 -9.75 -18.88
CA ALA A 431 30.12 -10.55 -20.08
C ALA A 431 30.03 -9.66 -21.33
N TYR A 432 29.21 -8.58 -21.26
CA TYR A 432 29.00 -7.67 -22.38
C TYR A 432 30.26 -6.89 -22.75
N ASN A 433 31.01 -6.37 -21.78
CA ASN A 433 32.24 -5.61 -22.03
C ASN A 433 33.43 -6.49 -22.44
N GLY A 434 33.38 -7.79 -22.13
CA GLY A 434 34.35 -8.76 -22.61
C GLY A 434 34.21 -9.11 -24.11
N LEU A 435 33.09 -8.74 -24.74
CA LEU A 435 32.90 -8.91 -26.19
C LEU A 435 33.62 -7.80 -26.96
N GLY A 436 34.17 -8.16 -28.13
CA GLY A 436 34.70 -7.20 -29.09
C GLY A 436 33.65 -6.18 -29.55
N ALA A 437 34.09 -4.99 -29.93
CA ALA A 437 33.18 -3.92 -30.35
C ALA A 437 32.23 -4.34 -31.48
N GLU A 438 32.72 -5.20 -32.39
CA GLU A 438 31.97 -5.77 -33.52
C GLU A 438 30.88 -6.77 -33.10
N HIS A 439 30.99 -7.36 -31.90
CA HIS A 439 30.04 -8.34 -31.38
C HIS A 439 28.91 -7.72 -30.57
N LYS A 440 29.15 -6.57 -29.95
CA LYS A 440 28.19 -5.86 -29.09
C LYS A 440 26.85 -5.56 -29.77
N PRO A 441 26.80 -5.10 -31.06
CA PRO A 441 25.52 -4.86 -31.73
C PRO A 441 24.70 -6.12 -32.01
N HIS A 442 25.34 -7.29 -31.94
CA HIS A 442 24.73 -8.61 -32.17
C HIS A 442 24.55 -9.40 -30.87
N THR A 443 24.43 -8.69 -29.75
CA THR A 443 24.28 -9.27 -28.42
C THR A 443 22.91 -8.96 -27.83
N ALA A 444 22.18 -9.97 -27.34
CA ALA A 444 20.98 -9.84 -26.55
C ALA A 444 21.27 -10.21 -25.08
N ILE A 445 20.53 -9.60 -24.15
CA ILE A 445 20.52 -10.00 -22.75
C ILE A 445 19.15 -10.59 -22.46
N ILE A 446 19.11 -11.80 -21.87
CA ILE A 446 17.86 -12.48 -21.49
C ILE A 446 17.93 -12.80 -19.98
N ALA A 447 16.83 -12.56 -19.29
CA ALA A 447 16.69 -12.86 -17.87
C ALA A 447 15.44 -13.70 -17.61
N ASP A 448 15.52 -14.67 -16.71
CA ASP A 448 14.44 -15.61 -16.38
C ASP A 448 13.29 -14.94 -15.67
N ASN A 449 13.58 -14.03 -14.71
CA ASN A 449 12.55 -13.41 -13.90
C ASN A 449 12.58 -11.88 -13.95
N TYR A 450 11.45 -11.26 -13.58
CA TYR A 450 11.26 -9.80 -13.62
C TYR A 450 12.20 -9.01 -12.69
N GLY A 451 12.67 -9.64 -11.58
CA GLY A 451 13.61 -9.00 -10.65
C GLY A 451 14.98 -8.84 -11.29
N GLN A 452 15.47 -9.90 -11.95
CA GLN A 452 16.71 -9.91 -12.71
C GLN A 452 16.63 -8.90 -13.87
N ALA A 453 15.56 -8.96 -14.65
CA ALA A 453 15.33 -8.03 -15.76
C ALA A 453 15.28 -6.58 -15.27
N GLY A 454 14.54 -6.30 -14.21
CA GLY A 454 14.46 -4.97 -13.61
C GLY A 454 15.80 -4.47 -13.08
N ALA A 455 16.60 -5.34 -12.47
CA ALA A 455 17.94 -4.99 -12.00
C ALA A 455 18.88 -4.63 -13.17
N ILE A 456 18.86 -5.43 -14.24
CA ILE A 456 19.65 -5.16 -15.44
C ILE A 456 19.19 -3.86 -16.11
N HIS A 457 17.88 -3.60 -16.18
CA HIS A 457 17.33 -2.37 -16.76
C HIS A 457 17.77 -1.13 -15.97
N ILE A 458 17.54 -1.11 -14.66
CA ILE A 458 17.81 0.06 -13.80
C ILE A 458 19.30 0.23 -13.50
N LEU A 459 19.98 -0.82 -13.03
CA LEU A 459 21.37 -0.75 -12.61
C LEU A 459 22.35 -0.89 -13.78
N GLY A 460 21.91 -1.50 -14.88
CA GLY A 460 22.71 -1.68 -16.10
C GLY A 460 22.90 -0.41 -16.92
N ALA A 461 22.07 0.61 -16.74
CA ALA A 461 22.17 1.89 -17.44
C ALA A 461 23.57 2.51 -17.32
N ARG A 462 24.21 2.44 -16.15
CA ARG A 462 25.57 2.92 -15.92
C ARG A 462 26.67 2.17 -16.69
N TYR A 463 26.36 0.98 -17.21
CA TYR A 463 27.27 0.16 -18.02
C TYR A 463 26.96 0.19 -19.50
N ASN A 464 25.97 1.01 -19.93
CA ASN A 464 25.47 1.08 -21.31
C ASN A 464 25.06 -0.30 -21.86
N LEU A 465 24.38 -1.12 -21.05
CA LEU A 465 23.87 -2.42 -21.47
C LEU A 465 22.70 -2.25 -22.47
N PRO A 466 22.55 -3.14 -23.45
CA PRO A 466 21.37 -3.16 -24.31
C PRO A 466 20.11 -3.51 -23.50
N PRO A 467 18.90 -3.23 -24.06
CA PRO A 467 17.65 -3.61 -23.43
C PRO A 467 17.61 -5.10 -23.10
N VAL A 468 17.14 -5.41 -21.87
CA VAL A 468 16.98 -6.80 -21.43
C VAL A 468 15.66 -7.37 -21.93
N ILE A 469 15.69 -8.63 -22.37
CA ILE A 469 14.54 -9.42 -22.77
C ILE A 469 14.14 -10.31 -21.57
N CYS A 470 12.86 -10.30 -21.23
CA CYS A 470 12.31 -11.20 -20.21
C CYS A 470 10.86 -11.53 -20.59
N LEU A 471 10.47 -12.78 -20.42
CA LEU A 471 9.10 -13.23 -20.70
C LEU A 471 8.23 -13.31 -19.43
N ASN A 472 8.80 -12.99 -18.27
CA ASN A 472 8.09 -12.98 -17.02
C ASN A 472 7.41 -11.61 -16.79
N SER A 473 6.24 -11.63 -16.20
CA SER A 473 5.51 -10.41 -15.83
C SER A 473 5.21 -9.48 -17.02
N SER A 474 5.10 -8.19 -16.81
CA SER A 474 4.83 -7.20 -17.84
C SER A 474 5.97 -7.02 -18.87
N PHE A 475 7.16 -7.52 -18.59
CA PHE A 475 8.26 -7.51 -19.56
C PHE A 475 7.90 -8.18 -20.88
N ALA A 476 7.05 -9.23 -20.85
CA ALA A 476 6.57 -9.90 -22.06
C ALA A 476 5.80 -8.98 -23.01
N LEU A 477 5.22 -7.87 -22.53
CA LEU A 477 4.43 -6.94 -23.35
C LEU A 477 5.29 -6.18 -24.37
N TRP A 478 6.55 -5.89 -24.03
CA TRP A 478 7.50 -5.17 -24.90
C TRP A 478 8.69 -6.03 -25.33
N ALA A 479 8.68 -7.33 -25.03
CA ALA A 479 9.68 -8.26 -25.55
C ALA A 479 9.61 -8.31 -27.10
N PRO A 480 10.76 -8.36 -27.81
CA PRO A 480 10.78 -8.42 -29.27
C PRO A 480 10.15 -9.71 -29.80
N GLU A 481 9.63 -9.69 -31.03
CA GLU A 481 9.02 -10.86 -31.67
C GLU A 481 10.01 -12.00 -31.95
N GLN A 482 11.31 -11.68 -32.03
CA GLN A 482 12.38 -12.65 -32.23
C GLN A 482 13.70 -12.14 -31.65
N ILE A 483 14.57 -13.06 -31.27
CA ILE A 483 15.93 -12.77 -30.83
C ILE A 483 16.84 -12.69 -32.06
N ALA A 484 17.20 -11.48 -32.48
CA ALA A 484 18.13 -11.23 -33.59
C ALA A 484 19.54 -11.04 -33.05
N ALA A 485 20.13 -12.07 -32.43
CA ALA A 485 21.44 -11.98 -31.79
C ALA A 485 22.31 -13.19 -32.11
N ARG A 486 23.62 -12.94 -32.23
CA ARG A 486 24.66 -14.00 -32.36
C ARG A 486 25.21 -14.40 -30.99
N TYR A 487 25.14 -13.50 -30.02
CA TYR A 487 25.56 -13.70 -28.65
C TYR A 487 24.37 -13.43 -27.71
N ILE A 488 24.14 -14.32 -26.75
CA ILE A 488 23.09 -14.15 -25.75
C ILE A 488 23.75 -14.21 -24.38
N ILE A 489 23.65 -13.14 -23.61
CA ILE A 489 23.99 -13.14 -22.20
C ILE A 489 22.73 -13.58 -21.45
N TYR A 490 22.74 -14.79 -20.93
CA TYR A 490 21.61 -15.40 -20.25
C TYR A 490 21.81 -15.37 -18.75
N VAL A 491 20.82 -14.89 -18.01
CA VAL A 491 20.79 -14.88 -16.54
C VAL A 491 19.78 -15.93 -16.10
N ALA A 492 20.26 -17.02 -15.51
CA ALA A 492 19.44 -18.14 -15.05
C ALA A 492 19.38 -18.18 -13.53
N GLU A 493 18.19 -18.40 -12.97
CA GLU A 493 18.00 -18.57 -11.53
C GLU A 493 18.75 -19.82 -11.04
N GLU A 494 18.59 -20.94 -11.75
CA GLU A 494 19.39 -22.14 -11.58
C GLU A 494 19.99 -22.58 -12.92
N PHE A 495 21.14 -23.28 -12.88
CA PHE A 495 21.75 -23.83 -14.11
C PHE A 495 20.82 -24.80 -14.83
N ASP A 496 19.99 -25.50 -14.05
CA ASP A 496 19.06 -26.50 -14.58
C ASP A 496 17.99 -25.87 -15.47
N ASP A 497 17.58 -24.64 -15.19
CA ASP A 497 16.61 -23.87 -16.00
C ASP A 497 17.12 -23.62 -17.41
N MET A 498 18.45 -23.47 -17.58
CA MET A 498 19.10 -23.23 -18.86
C MET A 498 19.44 -24.51 -19.63
N LYS A 499 19.48 -25.67 -18.98
CA LYS A 499 19.95 -26.94 -19.62
C LYS A 499 19.22 -27.27 -20.93
N HIS A 500 17.94 -26.97 -21.00
CA HIS A 500 17.13 -27.24 -22.19
C HIS A 500 17.52 -26.38 -23.40
N LEU A 501 18.22 -25.25 -23.20
CA LEU A 501 18.70 -24.34 -24.24
C LEU A 501 20.05 -24.83 -24.83
N LEU A 502 20.85 -25.61 -24.10
CA LEU A 502 22.19 -26.01 -24.51
C LEU A 502 22.25 -26.70 -25.87
N PRO A 503 21.33 -27.62 -26.26
CA PRO A 503 21.32 -28.20 -27.61
C PRO A 503 21.03 -27.18 -28.73
N MET A 504 20.46 -26.01 -28.36
CA MET A 504 20.02 -24.97 -29.29
C MET A 504 21.06 -23.87 -29.51
N VAL A 505 22.27 -24.01 -28.95
CA VAL A 505 23.40 -23.11 -29.16
C VAL A 505 24.61 -23.87 -29.65
N GLU A 506 25.64 -23.19 -30.18
CA GLU A 506 26.89 -23.81 -30.57
C GLU A 506 27.78 -24.09 -29.35
N SER A 507 27.90 -23.12 -28.47
CA SER A 507 28.67 -23.22 -27.22
C SER A 507 28.12 -22.29 -26.14
N TYR A 508 28.54 -22.54 -24.91
CA TYR A 508 28.26 -21.63 -23.80
C TYR A 508 29.49 -21.48 -22.90
N HIS A 509 29.56 -20.35 -22.20
CA HIS A 509 30.60 -20.03 -21.22
C HIS A 509 29.99 -19.47 -19.95
N SER A 510 30.34 -20.04 -18.80
CA SER A 510 29.94 -19.46 -17.52
C SER A 510 30.82 -18.21 -17.21
N ILE A 511 30.17 -17.11 -16.87
CA ILE A 511 30.84 -15.85 -16.51
C ILE A 511 31.04 -15.73 -15.01
N GLY A 512 30.10 -16.29 -14.24
CA GLY A 512 30.07 -16.30 -12.78
C GLY A 512 28.65 -16.42 -12.24
N GLU A 513 28.55 -16.44 -10.95
CA GLU A 513 27.28 -16.54 -10.22
C GLU A 513 27.23 -15.56 -9.04
N VAL A 514 26.04 -15.22 -8.56
CA VAL A 514 25.82 -14.34 -7.40
C VAL A 514 26.26 -15.07 -6.12
N GLN A 515 27.20 -14.49 -5.41
CA GLN A 515 27.80 -15.06 -4.20
C GLN A 515 27.27 -14.46 -2.89
N HIS A 516 26.52 -13.34 -2.97
CA HIS A 516 26.05 -12.63 -1.77
C HIS A 516 25.27 -13.58 -0.84
N PRO A 517 25.73 -13.84 0.41
CA PRO A 517 25.24 -14.96 1.23
C PRO A 517 23.77 -14.84 1.67
N PHE A 518 23.21 -13.63 1.66
CA PHE A 518 21.85 -13.33 2.12
C PHE A 518 20.92 -12.93 0.96
N ALA A 519 21.40 -12.95 -0.28
CA ALA A 519 20.56 -12.66 -1.43
C ALA A 519 19.63 -13.84 -1.72
N ARG A 520 18.39 -13.56 -2.11
CA ARG A 520 17.48 -14.56 -2.67
C ARG A 520 18.05 -15.14 -3.96
N GLU A 521 18.68 -14.29 -4.78
CA GLU A 521 19.33 -14.63 -6.05
C GLU A 521 20.72 -15.28 -5.86
N LYS A 522 21.07 -15.77 -4.66
CA LYS A 522 22.34 -16.49 -4.46
C LYS A 522 22.36 -17.75 -5.33
N GLY A 523 23.44 -17.90 -6.12
CA GLY A 523 23.57 -19.01 -7.09
C GLY A 523 23.07 -18.66 -8.50
N THR A 524 22.33 -17.56 -8.68
CA THR A 524 21.94 -17.07 -10.01
C THR A 524 23.18 -16.91 -10.89
N GLY A 525 23.20 -17.66 -12.01
CA GLY A 525 24.32 -17.73 -12.93
C GLY A 525 24.17 -16.78 -14.11
N VAL A 526 25.30 -16.25 -14.58
CA VAL A 526 25.39 -15.48 -15.83
C VAL A 526 26.21 -16.27 -16.84
N TYR A 527 25.63 -16.51 -18.00
CA TYR A 527 26.18 -17.35 -19.07
C TYR A 527 26.22 -16.58 -20.39
N LEU A 528 27.27 -16.81 -21.18
CA LEU A 528 27.37 -16.34 -22.57
C LEU A 528 27.08 -17.54 -23.50
N LEU A 529 25.96 -17.46 -24.21
CA LEU A 529 25.57 -18.42 -25.24
C LEU A 529 26.01 -17.90 -26.62
N VAL A 530 26.59 -18.74 -27.44
CA VAL A 530 27.18 -18.34 -28.73
C VAL A 530 26.46 -19.05 -29.87
N ASN A 531 26.18 -18.31 -30.94
CA ASN A 531 25.56 -18.78 -32.18
C ASN A 531 24.27 -19.59 -31.91
N PRO A 532 23.16 -18.94 -31.48
CA PRO A 532 21.89 -19.62 -31.30
C PRO A 532 21.38 -20.20 -32.63
N LYS A 533 20.91 -21.42 -32.57
CA LYS A 533 20.29 -22.14 -33.70
C LYS A 533 18.84 -21.65 -33.89
N PRO A 534 18.22 -21.83 -35.07
CA PRO A 534 16.83 -21.46 -35.33
C PRO A 534 15.81 -21.99 -34.30
N ALA A 535 16.05 -23.22 -33.79
CA ALA A 535 15.22 -23.86 -32.78
C ALA A 535 15.04 -23.02 -31.49
N LEU A 536 16.06 -22.21 -31.11
CA LEU A 536 15.95 -21.30 -29.95
C LEU A 536 14.91 -20.20 -30.20
N ASN A 537 14.90 -19.63 -31.40
CA ASN A 537 13.89 -18.63 -31.77
C ASN A 537 12.48 -19.23 -31.91
N GLU A 538 12.35 -20.45 -32.34
CA GLU A 538 11.06 -21.16 -32.37
C GLU A 538 10.51 -21.36 -30.97
N LEU A 539 11.34 -21.81 -30.03
CA LEU A 539 10.98 -21.94 -28.62
C LEU A 539 10.59 -20.57 -28.04
N TYR A 540 11.45 -19.55 -28.22
CA TYR A 540 11.20 -18.21 -27.74
C TYR A 540 9.87 -17.65 -28.23
N LYS A 541 9.55 -17.76 -29.53
CA LYS A 541 8.27 -17.30 -30.11
C LYS A 541 7.08 -18.01 -29.48
N LYS A 542 7.18 -19.34 -29.31
CA LYS A 542 6.13 -20.14 -28.67
C LYS A 542 5.88 -19.68 -27.24
N ASP A 543 6.94 -19.43 -26.46
CA ASP A 543 6.85 -19.00 -25.06
C ASP A 543 6.34 -17.56 -24.95
N LEU A 544 6.78 -16.65 -25.83
CA LEU A 544 6.29 -15.30 -25.92
C LEU A 544 4.78 -15.25 -26.20
N GLU A 545 4.32 -16.02 -27.21
CA GLU A 545 2.89 -16.12 -27.51
C GLU A 545 2.08 -16.71 -26.36
N ALA A 546 2.59 -17.76 -25.73
CA ALA A 546 1.93 -18.36 -24.56
C ALA A 546 1.81 -17.39 -23.39
N THR A 547 2.87 -16.60 -23.14
CA THR A 547 2.89 -15.61 -22.06
C THR A 547 2.02 -14.39 -22.35
N ARG A 548 1.94 -13.93 -23.60
CA ARG A 548 1.06 -12.82 -24.01
C ARG A 548 -0.43 -13.19 -24.03
N LYS A 549 -0.75 -14.48 -24.21
CA LYS A 549 -2.13 -14.99 -24.17
C LYS A 549 -2.64 -15.24 -22.74
N LYS A 550 -1.74 -15.42 -21.79
CA LYS A 550 -2.03 -15.53 -20.36
C LYS A 550 -2.18 -14.15 -19.72
#